data_a60b8d2dd3040f2b391bfa23a2fddae5
#
_entry.id   a60b8d2dd3040f2b391bfa23a2fddae5
#
_cell.length_a   1.000
_cell.length_b   1.000
_cell.length_c   1.000
_cell.angle_alpha   90.00
_cell.angle_beta   90.00
_cell.angle_gamma   90.00
#
_symmetry.space_group_name_H-M   'P 1'
#
loop_
_entity.id
_entity.type
_entity.pdbx_description
1 polymer ?
#
loop_
_entity_poly.entity_id
_entity_poly.type
_entity_poly.pdbx_seq_one_letter_code
_entity_poly.pdbx_strand_id
1 'polypeptide(L)'
;IAGEQVGELALPLVTPLGSDDDGCWHGELLNGTAWEPGNTTRWRFTRPIQFQSAAKKPSHETPLSRLSTMTTVTPRPTGIHRLMPYIRIMRVDHWFKNVFVLPGIVVALSSQENTEWSGLFQNFVIGMAAVCLIASSNYVINEVLDAPFDLHHPIKKNRPVPSGLVNIKIAYVQWIALMVIGLGLGALVSVPLVLSLAGLWIAGCAYNIPPVRTKDVPYLDVLTESINNPLRMLVGWYIVPNSPTPPVSLLISYWMIGCFFMGLKRFAEYRDMADRREEQIRYRKSFAVYNEQRLLVSVMFYAASAMLFFGAFVQRYRIELILSFPLVALIMAIYFKLAFQSSSPVEHPEKLYKERGLMAAVISCSALMVVLLFVNIPALVDMFPMSAWNR
;
A
#
# COMPACT_ATOMS: atom_id res chain seq x y z
N ILE A 1 4.26 61.72 10.81
CA ILE A 1 2.88 61.38 11.11
C ILE A 1 2.56 60.08 10.41
N ALA A 2 2.10 59.11 11.14
CA ALA A 2 1.66 57.77 10.75
C ALA A 2 2.79 56.76 10.42
N GLY A 3 3.15 55.96 11.44
CA GLY A 3 3.81 54.68 11.27
C GLY A 3 2.80 53.61 10.96
N GLU A 4 3.09 52.80 9.97
CA GLU A 4 2.39 51.54 9.72
C GLU A 4 3.31 50.38 10.01
N GLN A 5 2.85 49.52 10.90
CA GLN A 5 3.49 48.29 11.28
C GLN A 5 3.39 47.31 10.09
N VAL A 6 4.54 46.93 9.56
CA VAL A 6 4.66 45.76 8.68
C VAL A 6 4.79 44.55 9.60
N GLY A 7 3.75 43.75 9.67
CA GLY A 7 3.75 42.47 10.41
C GLY A 7 4.66 41.46 9.71
N GLU A 8 5.64 40.99 10.45
CA GLU A 8 6.50 39.88 10.08
C GLU A 8 5.68 38.58 9.94
N LEU A 9 5.60 38.07 8.73
CA LEU A 9 5.24 36.69 8.46
C LEU A 9 6.46 35.82 8.69
N ALA A 10 6.71 35.48 9.96
CA ALA A 10 7.68 34.46 10.33
C ALA A 10 7.07 33.09 10.09
N LEU A 11 7.60 32.38 9.09
CA LEU A 11 7.41 30.94 8.94
C LEU A 11 8.09 30.23 10.12
N PRO A 12 7.39 29.39 10.91
CA PRO A 12 8.07 28.63 11.94
C PRO A 12 8.89 27.52 11.28
N LEU A 13 10.20 27.66 11.32
CA LEU A 13 11.15 26.57 11.15
C LEU A 13 10.83 25.50 12.19
N VAL A 14 10.67 24.27 11.71
CA VAL A 14 10.52 23.08 12.53
C VAL A 14 11.78 22.92 13.39
N THR A 15 11.69 23.28 14.66
CA THR A 15 12.65 22.88 15.69
C THR A 15 12.31 21.48 16.18
N PRO A 16 13.29 20.60 16.43
CA PRO A 16 13.02 19.30 17.04
C PRO A 16 12.48 19.50 18.45
N LEU A 17 11.35 18.83 18.74
CA LEU A 17 10.71 18.79 20.05
C LEU A 17 11.71 18.26 21.07
N GLY A 18 12.16 19.17 21.93
CA GLY A 18 12.82 18.84 23.18
C GLY A 18 11.85 18.07 24.09
N SER A 19 12.37 17.09 24.79
CA SER A 19 11.69 16.40 25.87
C SER A 19 11.42 17.38 27.01
N ASP A 20 10.17 17.70 27.29
CA ASP A 20 9.81 18.33 28.55
C ASP A 20 9.73 17.25 29.63
N ASP A 21 10.65 17.36 30.57
CA ASP A 21 10.68 16.65 31.86
C ASP A 21 9.57 17.17 32.76
N ASP A 22 8.37 16.64 32.68
CA ASP A 22 7.40 16.66 33.77
C ASP A 22 6.46 15.46 33.64
N GLY A 23 6.90 14.36 34.24
CA GLY A 23 6.13 13.12 34.35
C GLY A 23 5.03 13.23 35.39
N CYS A 24 3.82 13.62 35.00
CA CYS A 24 2.61 13.38 35.76
C CYS A 24 1.60 12.62 34.93
N TRP A 25 1.53 11.32 35.19
CA TRP A 25 0.43 10.48 34.72
C TRP A 25 -0.74 10.60 35.69
N HIS A 26 -1.79 11.30 35.30
CA HIS A 26 -3.08 11.20 35.98
C HIS A 26 -3.89 10.11 35.29
N GLY A 27 -3.88 8.91 35.88
CA GLY A 27 -4.82 7.83 35.57
C GLY A 27 -5.88 7.82 36.67
N GLU A 28 -7.10 8.24 36.39
CA GLU A 28 -8.24 7.96 37.25
C GLU A 28 -8.59 6.48 37.17
N LEU A 29 -8.24 5.73 38.19
CA LEU A 29 -8.77 4.41 38.46
C LEU A 29 -10.01 4.58 39.37
N LEU A 30 -11.16 4.34 38.81
CA LEU A 30 -12.39 4.06 39.55
C LEU A 30 -12.23 2.74 40.30
N ASN A 31 -12.08 2.84 41.59
CA ASN A 31 -12.34 1.97 42.73
C ASN A 31 -11.17 1.91 43.70
N GLY A 32 -11.24 2.78 44.67
CA GLY A 32 -10.91 2.68 46.10
C GLY A 32 -9.75 1.80 46.53
N THR A 33 -8.50 2.28 46.40
CA THR A 33 -7.45 2.06 47.40
C THR A 33 -6.45 3.20 47.29
N ALA A 34 -6.30 3.96 48.37
CA ALA A 34 -5.36 5.05 48.54
C ALA A 34 -3.91 4.50 48.56
N TRP A 35 -3.01 5.17 47.83
CA TRP A 35 -1.56 4.92 47.90
C TRP A 35 -0.91 6.06 48.68
N GLU A 36 -0.22 5.73 49.77
CA GLU A 36 0.69 6.67 50.47
C GLU A 36 2.12 6.49 49.92
N PRO A 37 2.87 7.58 49.72
CA PRO A 37 4.26 7.52 49.27
C PRO A 37 5.20 7.22 50.44
N GLY A 38 5.75 6.00 50.47
CA GLY A 38 6.85 5.65 51.38
C GLY A 38 8.21 5.86 50.70
N ASN A 39 9.06 6.59 51.41
CA ASN A 39 10.46 6.87 51.08
C ASN A 39 11.27 5.58 51.03
N THR A 40 11.76 5.17 49.92
CA THR A 40 12.98 4.42 49.56
C THR A 40 12.77 3.49 48.33
N THR A 41 13.66 3.60 47.42
CA THR A 41 13.81 2.85 46.16
C THR A 41 14.05 1.33 46.38
N ARG A 42 13.01 0.56 46.58
CA ARG A 42 13.10 -0.90 46.41
C ARG A 42 11.73 -1.55 46.23
N TRP A 43 11.46 -2.02 44.98
CA TRP A 43 10.26 -2.81 44.68
C TRP A 43 10.42 -4.21 45.26
N ARG A 44 9.55 -4.64 46.18
CA ARG A 44 9.40 -6.03 46.62
C ARG A 44 8.04 -6.52 46.20
N PHE A 45 8.01 -7.53 45.34
CA PHE A 45 6.81 -8.33 45.10
C PHE A 45 6.57 -9.26 46.32
N THR A 46 5.46 -9.06 47.00
CA THR A 46 5.03 -9.97 48.05
C THR A 46 3.64 -10.49 47.71
N ARG A 47 3.58 -11.81 47.52
CA ARG A 47 2.50 -12.78 47.48
C ARG A 47 1.98 -13.14 46.08
N PRO A 48 1.98 -14.46 45.77
CA PRO A 48 1.30 -15.01 44.63
C PRO A 48 -0.20 -15.13 44.91
N ILE A 49 -1.01 -14.76 43.91
CA ILE A 49 -2.47 -14.94 43.92
C ILE A 49 -2.74 -16.45 43.85
N GLN A 50 -3.31 -17.03 44.92
CA GLN A 50 -3.83 -18.38 44.93
C GLN A 50 -5.16 -18.40 44.18
N PHE A 51 -5.20 -19.07 43.04
CA PHE A 51 -6.47 -19.45 42.39
C PHE A 51 -7.09 -20.60 43.21
N GLN A 52 -8.20 -20.34 43.86
CA GLN A 52 -9.07 -21.39 44.40
C GLN A 52 -9.81 -22.06 43.23
N SER A 53 -9.42 -23.29 42.97
CA SER A 53 -10.13 -24.22 42.09
C SER A 53 -11.39 -24.73 42.81
N ALA A 54 -12.54 -24.24 42.39
CA ALA A 54 -13.82 -24.85 42.78
C ALA A 54 -14.10 -26.02 41.85
N ALA A 55 -13.57 -27.18 42.17
CA ALA A 55 -13.94 -28.42 41.53
C ALA A 55 -15.26 -28.94 42.09
N LYS A 56 -16.37 -28.82 41.34
CA LYS A 56 -17.61 -29.50 41.59
C LYS A 56 -17.57 -30.86 40.87
N LYS A 57 -17.49 -31.95 41.63
CA LYS A 57 -17.65 -33.32 41.13
C LYS A 57 -19.08 -33.54 40.64
N PRO A 58 -19.31 -34.11 39.44
CA PRO A 58 -20.54 -34.83 39.15
C PRO A 58 -20.36 -36.32 39.41
N SER A 59 -21.41 -36.90 40.05
CA SER A 59 -21.62 -38.28 40.38
C SER A 59 -21.65 -39.21 39.15
N HIS A 60 -21.23 -40.43 39.39
CA HIS A 60 -21.33 -41.60 38.54
C HIS A 60 -22.67 -41.81 37.89
N GLU A 61 -22.68 -42.02 36.59
CA GLU A 61 -23.47 -43.06 35.93
C GLU A 61 -22.85 -43.37 34.55
N THR A 62 -22.34 -44.60 34.40
CA THR A 62 -21.99 -45.24 33.13
C THR A 62 -23.28 -45.76 32.46
N PRO A 63 -23.40 -45.60 31.13
CA PRO A 63 -23.47 -46.79 30.31
C PRO A 63 -22.58 -46.75 29.07
N LEU A 64 -21.70 -47.70 29.03
CA LEU A 64 -21.06 -48.18 27.80
C LEU A 64 -22.13 -48.71 26.83
N SER A 65 -22.39 -47.99 25.76
CA SER A 65 -22.76 -48.58 24.46
C SER A 65 -23.01 -47.46 23.44
N ARG A 66 -22.36 -47.57 22.26
CA ARG A 66 -22.52 -46.77 21.04
C ARG A 66 -21.65 -45.54 20.89
N LEU A 67 -20.35 -45.75 20.89
CA LEU A 67 -19.45 -44.97 20.05
C LEU A 67 -19.15 -45.77 18.77
N SER A 68 -20.14 -45.83 17.87
CA SER A 68 -19.82 -46.03 16.47
C SER A 68 -19.19 -44.72 15.97
N THR A 69 -17.88 -44.67 15.96
CA THR A 69 -17.07 -43.66 15.33
C THR A 69 -17.45 -43.59 13.85
N MET A 70 -18.40 -42.73 13.51
CA MET A 70 -18.42 -42.15 12.16
C MET A 70 -17.22 -41.22 12.03
N THR A 71 -16.07 -41.79 11.74
CA THR A 71 -15.01 -41.10 11.03
C THR A 71 -15.58 -40.78 9.67
N THR A 72 -16.15 -39.58 9.55
CA THR A 72 -16.37 -38.96 8.23
C THR A 72 -14.97 -38.76 7.64
N VAL A 73 -14.52 -39.77 6.91
CA VAL A 73 -13.38 -39.66 6.01
C VAL A 73 -13.79 -38.64 4.95
N THR A 74 -13.47 -37.39 5.18
CA THR A 74 -13.58 -36.38 4.12
C THR A 74 -12.75 -36.90 2.95
N PRO A 75 -13.34 -37.09 1.78
CA PRO A 75 -12.61 -37.64 0.64
C PRO A 75 -11.41 -36.72 0.37
N ARG A 76 -10.21 -37.29 0.35
CA ARG A 76 -8.98 -36.55 -0.02
C ARG A 76 -9.23 -35.97 -1.41
N PRO A 77 -9.15 -34.63 -1.58
CA PRO A 77 -9.40 -33.99 -2.85
C PRO A 77 -8.47 -34.58 -3.92
N THR A 78 -9.04 -35.05 -5.01
CA THR A 78 -8.32 -35.69 -6.12
C THR A 78 -7.84 -34.63 -7.11
N GLY A 79 -6.61 -34.74 -7.60
CA GLY A 79 -6.08 -34.01 -8.77
C GLY A 79 -6.17 -32.48 -8.68
N ILE A 80 -6.99 -31.89 -9.51
CA ILE A 80 -7.15 -30.42 -9.68
C ILE A 80 -7.53 -29.71 -8.37
N HIS A 81 -8.34 -30.34 -7.51
CA HIS A 81 -8.70 -29.75 -6.22
C HIS A 81 -7.52 -29.55 -5.26
N ARG A 82 -6.42 -30.25 -5.45
CA ARG A 82 -5.17 -30.04 -4.65
C ARG A 82 -4.36 -28.84 -5.13
N LEU A 83 -4.48 -28.45 -6.41
CA LEU A 83 -3.75 -27.32 -6.98
C LEU A 83 -4.47 -25.98 -6.76
N MET A 84 -5.79 -26.00 -6.60
CA MET A 84 -6.59 -24.79 -6.43
C MET A 84 -6.15 -23.88 -5.28
N PRO A 85 -5.76 -24.36 -4.08
CA PRO A 85 -5.23 -23.51 -3.01
C PRO A 85 -3.96 -22.77 -3.43
N TYR A 86 -3.06 -23.42 -4.19
CA TYR A 86 -1.82 -22.80 -4.69
C TYR A 86 -2.08 -21.73 -5.75
N ILE A 87 -3.12 -21.88 -6.56
CA ILE A 87 -3.56 -20.85 -7.51
C ILE A 87 -4.19 -19.68 -6.73
N ARG A 88 -4.96 -19.95 -5.68
CA ARG A 88 -5.60 -18.89 -4.87
C ARG A 88 -4.59 -18.01 -4.15
N ILE A 89 -3.47 -18.55 -3.63
CA ILE A 89 -2.44 -17.75 -2.97
C ILE A 89 -1.68 -16.84 -3.95
N MET A 90 -1.71 -17.11 -5.27
CA MET A 90 -1.17 -16.24 -6.31
C MET A 90 -2.00 -14.97 -6.49
N ARG A 91 -3.23 -14.96 -6.00
CA ARG A 91 -4.18 -13.85 -6.11
C ARG A 91 -4.33 -13.31 -7.54
N VAL A 92 -4.63 -14.19 -8.46
CA VAL A 92 -4.88 -13.85 -9.86
C VAL A 92 -5.97 -12.79 -10.01
N ASP A 93 -6.96 -12.80 -9.11
CA ASP A 93 -8.00 -11.78 -8.97
C ASP A 93 -7.46 -10.36 -8.73
N HIS A 94 -6.21 -10.21 -8.28
CA HIS A 94 -5.56 -8.93 -8.08
C HIS A 94 -4.68 -8.46 -9.25
N TRP A 95 -4.61 -9.22 -10.35
CA TRP A 95 -3.84 -8.84 -11.53
C TRP A 95 -4.35 -7.56 -12.21
N PHE A 96 -5.63 -7.20 -11.98
CA PHE A 96 -6.16 -5.92 -12.45
C PHE A 96 -5.36 -4.71 -11.95
N LYS A 97 -4.67 -4.83 -10.81
CA LYS A 97 -3.79 -3.78 -10.29
C LYS A 97 -2.59 -3.49 -11.20
N ASN A 98 -2.28 -4.40 -12.13
CA ASN A 98 -1.23 -4.16 -13.12
C ASN A 98 -1.67 -3.17 -14.21
N VAL A 99 -2.92 -2.65 -14.19
CA VAL A 99 -3.34 -1.47 -14.97
C VAL A 99 -2.41 -0.27 -14.78
N PHE A 100 -1.74 -0.17 -13.62
CA PHE A 100 -0.72 0.85 -13.34
C PHE A 100 0.55 0.76 -14.21
N VAL A 101 0.67 -0.27 -15.05
CA VAL A 101 1.66 -0.39 -16.14
C VAL A 101 1.31 0.53 -17.31
N LEU A 102 0.01 0.71 -17.61
CA LEU A 102 -0.45 1.44 -18.80
C LEU A 102 0.04 2.90 -18.87
N PRO A 103 0.02 3.71 -17.80
CA PRO A 103 0.57 5.07 -17.87
C PRO A 103 2.03 5.10 -18.34
N GLY A 104 2.85 4.13 -17.92
CA GLY A 104 4.24 4.02 -18.39
C GLY A 104 4.34 3.79 -19.89
N ILE A 105 3.50 2.91 -20.44
CA ILE A 105 3.43 2.66 -21.89
C ILE A 105 3.03 3.92 -22.63
N VAL A 106 1.95 4.58 -22.21
CA VAL A 106 1.38 5.75 -22.89
C VAL A 106 2.38 6.91 -22.93
N VAL A 107 3.03 7.20 -21.79
CA VAL A 107 4.02 8.29 -21.73
C VAL A 107 5.29 7.92 -22.51
N ALA A 108 5.76 6.68 -22.48
CA ALA A 108 6.88 6.24 -23.28
C ALA A 108 6.59 6.36 -24.78
N LEU A 109 5.39 5.97 -25.24
CA LEU A 109 4.97 6.14 -26.63
C LEU A 109 4.91 7.61 -27.05
N SER A 110 4.44 8.51 -26.18
CA SER A 110 4.39 9.94 -26.49
C SER A 110 5.77 10.60 -26.59
N SER A 111 6.82 9.93 -26.13
CA SER A 111 8.22 10.42 -26.21
C SER A 111 8.95 9.94 -27.46
N GLN A 112 8.32 9.19 -28.34
CA GLN A 112 8.91 8.62 -29.55
C GLN A 112 8.20 9.11 -30.80
N GLU A 113 8.95 9.42 -31.86
CA GLU A 113 8.42 9.78 -33.17
C GLU A 113 8.05 8.56 -34.02
N ASN A 114 8.79 7.46 -33.86
CA ASN A 114 8.60 6.22 -34.62
C ASN A 114 8.51 5.03 -33.65
N THR A 115 7.42 4.30 -33.67
CA THR A 115 7.18 3.13 -32.84
C THR A 115 7.14 1.86 -33.67
N GLU A 116 7.94 0.86 -33.28
CA GLU A 116 7.89 -0.50 -33.84
C GLU A 116 6.71 -1.28 -33.24
N TRP A 117 5.54 -1.19 -33.86
CA TRP A 117 4.30 -1.76 -33.32
C TRP A 117 4.31 -3.28 -33.15
N SER A 118 4.99 -4.03 -34.04
CA SER A 118 5.09 -5.49 -33.94
C SER A 118 5.87 -5.91 -32.68
N GLY A 119 7.00 -5.29 -32.44
CA GLY A 119 7.80 -5.52 -31.24
C GLY A 119 7.09 -5.07 -29.97
N LEU A 120 6.35 -3.95 -30.02
CA LEU A 120 5.55 -3.47 -28.89
C LEU A 120 4.50 -4.48 -28.43
N PHE A 121 3.75 -5.08 -29.36
CA PHE A 121 2.70 -6.06 -28.99
C PHE A 121 3.31 -7.30 -28.33
N GLN A 122 4.39 -7.83 -28.86
CA GLN A 122 5.10 -8.97 -28.26
C GLN A 122 5.62 -8.64 -26.86
N ASN A 123 6.30 -7.50 -26.73
CA ASN A 123 6.85 -7.04 -25.45
C ASN A 123 5.73 -6.79 -24.43
N PHE A 124 4.58 -6.27 -24.88
CA PHE A 124 3.40 -6.06 -24.01
C PHE A 124 2.89 -7.38 -23.42
N VAL A 125 2.70 -8.40 -24.25
CA VAL A 125 2.23 -9.70 -23.77
C VAL A 125 3.23 -10.33 -22.80
N ILE A 126 4.52 -10.32 -23.13
CA ILE A 126 5.58 -10.87 -22.29
C ILE A 126 5.72 -10.06 -20.99
N GLY A 127 5.77 -8.72 -21.07
CA GLY A 127 5.93 -7.85 -19.92
C GLY A 127 4.75 -7.89 -18.96
N MET A 128 3.51 -7.99 -19.48
CA MET A 128 2.31 -8.17 -18.66
C MET A 128 2.31 -9.53 -17.97
N ALA A 129 2.68 -10.60 -18.64
CA ALA A 129 2.84 -11.91 -18.01
C ALA A 129 3.92 -11.87 -16.91
N ALA A 130 5.06 -11.26 -17.18
CA ALA A 130 6.16 -11.12 -16.23
C ALA A 130 5.74 -10.37 -14.95
N VAL A 131 5.10 -9.20 -15.09
CA VAL A 131 4.67 -8.42 -13.93
C VAL A 131 3.57 -9.13 -13.12
N CYS A 132 2.69 -9.87 -13.78
CA CYS A 132 1.69 -10.70 -13.11
C CYS A 132 2.33 -11.80 -12.26
N LEU A 133 3.36 -12.47 -12.77
CA LEU A 133 4.09 -13.51 -12.03
C LEU A 133 4.86 -12.91 -10.85
N ILE A 134 5.54 -11.79 -11.03
CA ILE A 134 6.26 -11.08 -9.94
C ILE A 134 5.27 -10.61 -8.86
N ALA A 135 4.13 -10.04 -9.24
CA ALA A 135 3.09 -9.67 -8.29
C ALA A 135 2.54 -10.88 -7.53
N SER A 136 2.30 -12.00 -8.23
CA SER A 136 1.86 -13.25 -7.60
C SER A 136 2.91 -13.82 -6.65
N SER A 137 4.20 -13.77 -7.00
CA SER A 137 5.30 -14.12 -6.10
C SER A 137 5.21 -13.32 -4.79
N ASN A 138 5.05 -11.99 -4.85
CA ASN A 138 4.91 -11.14 -3.69
C ASN A 138 3.64 -11.45 -2.86
N TYR A 139 2.53 -11.88 -3.49
CA TYR A 139 1.31 -12.30 -2.77
C TYR A 139 1.51 -13.62 -2.04
N VAL A 140 2.21 -14.60 -2.64
CA VAL A 140 2.52 -15.88 -2.00
C VAL A 140 3.29 -15.67 -0.71
N ILE A 141 4.41 -14.94 -0.75
CA ILE A 141 5.21 -14.69 0.46
C ILE A 141 4.44 -13.87 1.51
N ASN A 142 3.63 -12.91 1.08
CA ASN A 142 2.78 -12.13 1.97
C ASN A 142 1.82 -13.04 2.76
N GLU A 143 1.09 -13.94 2.07
CA GLU A 143 0.12 -14.83 2.73
C GLU A 143 0.80 -15.85 3.66
N VAL A 144 1.97 -16.37 3.28
CA VAL A 144 2.76 -17.28 4.12
C VAL A 144 3.21 -16.60 5.42
N LEU A 145 3.76 -15.38 5.34
CA LEU A 145 4.27 -14.65 6.51
C LEU A 145 3.18 -14.01 7.37
N ASP A 146 1.99 -13.77 6.80
CA ASP A 146 0.85 -13.24 7.54
C ASP A 146 -0.03 -14.33 8.16
N ALA A 147 0.15 -15.60 7.78
CA ALA A 147 -0.71 -16.70 8.26
C ALA A 147 -0.86 -16.76 9.80
N PRO A 148 0.18 -16.57 10.64
CA PRO A 148 0.04 -16.57 12.09
C PRO A 148 -0.89 -15.46 12.62
N PHE A 149 -0.89 -14.30 11.97
CA PHE A 149 -1.74 -13.17 12.33
C PHE A 149 -3.16 -13.33 11.76
N ASP A 150 -3.26 -13.83 10.54
CA ASP A 150 -4.54 -14.05 9.83
C ASP A 150 -5.42 -15.13 10.50
N LEU A 151 -4.85 -16.07 11.25
CA LEU A 151 -5.59 -17.06 12.05
C LEU A 151 -6.60 -16.43 13.03
N HIS A 152 -6.27 -15.26 13.57
CA HIS A 152 -7.11 -14.55 14.55
C HIS A 152 -8.08 -13.57 13.89
N HIS A 153 -8.02 -13.40 12.56
CA HIS A 153 -8.87 -12.46 11.85
C HIS A 153 -10.20 -13.13 11.41
N PRO A 154 -11.36 -12.50 11.59
CA PRO A 154 -12.67 -13.14 11.32
C PRO A 154 -12.82 -13.65 9.88
N ILE A 155 -12.28 -12.94 8.90
CA ILE A 155 -12.39 -13.28 7.47
C ILE A 155 -11.10 -13.95 6.94
N LYS A 156 -9.93 -13.42 7.27
CA LYS A 156 -8.65 -13.86 6.68
C LYS A 156 -8.22 -15.25 7.14
N LYS A 157 -8.72 -15.77 8.28
CA LYS A 157 -8.49 -17.15 8.74
C LYS A 157 -8.89 -18.22 7.70
N ASN A 158 -9.81 -17.87 6.79
CA ASN A 158 -10.28 -18.77 5.73
C ASN A 158 -9.38 -18.76 4.48
N ARG A 159 -8.28 -18.01 4.48
CA ARG A 159 -7.29 -18.03 3.39
C ARG A 159 -6.60 -19.39 3.33
N PRO A 160 -6.10 -19.80 2.14
CA PRO A 160 -5.51 -21.13 1.96
C PRO A 160 -4.36 -21.47 2.91
N VAL A 161 -3.45 -20.55 3.21
CA VAL A 161 -2.32 -20.81 4.11
C VAL A 161 -2.76 -20.90 5.58
N PRO A 162 -3.49 -19.93 6.16
CA PRO A 162 -4.00 -20.03 7.52
C PRO A 162 -4.90 -21.25 7.75
N SER A 163 -5.70 -21.65 6.76
CA SER A 163 -6.59 -22.82 6.85
C SER A 163 -5.87 -24.17 6.71
N GLY A 164 -4.54 -24.19 6.50
CA GLY A 164 -3.75 -25.42 6.40
C GLY A 164 -3.90 -26.15 5.05
N LEU A 165 -4.53 -25.55 4.04
CA LEU A 165 -4.73 -26.16 2.72
C LEU A 165 -3.46 -26.14 1.85
N VAL A 166 -2.43 -25.40 2.25
CA VAL A 166 -1.20 -25.19 1.50
C VAL A 166 0.00 -25.67 2.32
N ASN A 167 0.86 -26.48 1.72
CA ASN A 167 2.13 -26.83 2.31
C ASN A 167 3.11 -25.65 2.20
N ILE A 168 3.60 -25.17 3.33
CA ILE A 168 4.46 -23.98 3.41
C ILE A 168 5.75 -24.15 2.60
N LYS A 169 6.37 -25.35 2.60
CA LYS A 169 7.58 -25.62 1.83
C LYS A 169 7.33 -25.49 0.33
N ILE A 170 6.20 -26.00 -0.16
CA ILE A 170 5.80 -25.87 -1.56
C ILE A 170 5.50 -24.40 -1.90
N ALA A 171 4.87 -23.65 -0.98
CA ALA A 171 4.63 -22.24 -1.17
C ALA A 171 5.93 -21.42 -1.31
N TYR A 172 6.97 -21.73 -0.55
CA TYR A 172 8.28 -21.09 -0.73
C TYR A 172 8.92 -21.43 -2.09
N VAL A 173 8.80 -22.69 -2.55
CA VAL A 173 9.27 -23.08 -3.89
C VAL A 173 8.48 -22.32 -4.96
N GLN A 174 7.16 -22.24 -4.81
CA GLN A 174 6.30 -21.49 -5.72
C GLN A 174 6.67 -20.00 -5.75
N TRP A 175 6.94 -19.39 -4.60
CA TRP A 175 7.39 -18.00 -4.49
C TRP A 175 8.62 -17.73 -5.33
N ILE A 176 9.68 -18.55 -5.18
CA ILE A 176 10.93 -18.41 -5.95
C ILE A 176 10.72 -18.75 -7.43
N ALA A 177 9.97 -19.81 -7.74
CA ALA A 177 9.71 -20.19 -9.12
C ALA A 177 8.99 -19.09 -9.91
N LEU A 178 7.98 -18.46 -9.32
CA LEU A 178 7.26 -17.33 -9.93
C LEU A 178 8.19 -16.14 -10.18
N MET A 179 9.09 -15.84 -9.24
CA MET A 179 10.10 -14.79 -9.41
C MET A 179 11.05 -15.11 -10.56
N VAL A 180 11.64 -16.31 -10.56
CA VAL A 180 12.61 -16.73 -11.60
C VAL A 180 11.98 -16.71 -12.99
N ILE A 181 10.77 -17.26 -13.13
CA ILE A 181 10.04 -17.27 -14.41
C ILE A 181 9.70 -15.82 -14.83
N GLY A 182 9.22 -14.99 -13.90
CA GLY A 182 8.89 -13.59 -14.19
C GLY A 182 10.10 -12.77 -14.65
N LEU A 183 11.25 -12.90 -13.97
CA LEU A 183 12.49 -12.25 -14.38
C LEU A 183 13.02 -12.81 -15.71
N GLY A 184 12.92 -14.14 -15.91
CA GLY A 184 13.28 -14.79 -17.16
C GLY A 184 12.47 -14.27 -18.35
N LEU A 185 11.15 -14.10 -18.19
CA LEU A 185 10.33 -13.47 -19.23
C LEU A 185 10.74 -12.02 -19.47
N GLY A 186 11.03 -11.25 -18.42
CA GLY A 186 11.53 -9.88 -18.56
C GLY A 186 12.84 -9.79 -19.35
N ALA A 187 13.73 -10.78 -19.19
CA ALA A 187 15.01 -10.86 -19.91
C ALA A 187 14.83 -11.07 -21.44
N LEU A 188 13.71 -11.61 -21.88
CA LEU A 188 13.40 -11.72 -23.31
C LEU A 188 13.08 -10.36 -23.94
N VAL A 189 12.78 -9.34 -23.12
CA VAL A 189 12.41 -8.01 -23.60
C VAL A 189 13.61 -7.05 -23.47
N SER A 190 14.06 -6.76 -22.23
CA SER A 190 15.18 -5.85 -22.00
C SER A 190 15.74 -5.94 -20.58
N VAL A 191 17.03 -5.55 -20.41
CA VAL A 191 17.67 -5.46 -19.09
C VAL A 191 16.96 -4.43 -18.18
N PRO A 192 16.58 -3.22 -18.63
CA PRO A 192 15.84 -2.28 -17.78
C PRO A 192 14.49 -2.81 -17.30
N LEU A 193 13.81 -3.63 -18.11
CA LEU A 193 12.59 -4.30 -17.69
C LEU A 193 12.86 -5.30 -16.56
N VAL A 194 13.92 -6.11 -16.66
CA VAL A 194 14.33 -7.03 -15.58
C VAL A 194 14.63 -6.27 -14.29
N LEU A 195 15.36 -5.15 -14.37
CA LEU A 195 15.67 -4.33 -13.20
C LEU A 195 14.39 -3.75 -12.56
N SER A 196 13.41 -3.34 -13.35
CA SER A 196 12.12 -2.85 -12.87
C SER A 196 11.32 -3.94 -12.16
N LEU A 197 11.28 -5.15 -12.74
CA LEU A 197 10.65 -6.33 -12.15
C LEU A 197 11.35 -6.80 -10.88
N ALA A 198 12.69 -6.80 -10.87
CA ALA A 198 13.48 -7.12 -9.69
C ALA A 198 13.24 -6.09 -8.57
N GLY A 199 13.20 -4.79 -8.90
CA GLY A 199 12.82 -3.74 -7.96
C GLY A 199 11.45 -3.98 -7.34
N LEU A 200 10.45 -4.37 -8.15
CA LEU A 200 9.11 -4.69 -7.69
C LEU A 200 9.10 -5.90 -6.74
N TRP A 201 9.88 -6.93 -7.02
CA TRP A 201 10.02 -8.10 -6.16
C TRP A 201 10.72 -7.76 -4.85
N ILE A 202 11.85 -7.01 -4.91
CA ILE A 202 12.61 -6.55 -3.74
C ILE A 202 11.74 -5.68 -2.83
N ALA A 203 10.96 -4.75 -3.40
CA ALA A 203 10.02 -3.92 -2.63
C ALA A 203 8.99 -4.77 -1.88
N GLY A 204 8.46 -5.82 -2.53
CA GLY A 204 7.57 -6.79 -1.88
C GLY A 204 8.25 -7.58 -0.77
N CYS A 205 9.51 -7.98 -0.96
CA CYS A 205 10.31 -8.64 0.09
C CYS A 205 10.53 -7.70 1.28
N ALA A 206 10.98 -6.47 1.04
CA ALA A 206 11.20 -5.46 2.09
C ALA A 206 9.93 -5.15 2.88
N TYR A 207 8.78 -5.14 2.20
CA TYR A 207 7.48 -4.93 2.84
C TYR A 207 7.08 -6.08 3.78
N ASN A 208 7.39 -7.33 3.42
CA ASN A 208 6.85 -8.52 4.09
C ASN A 208 7.84 -9.25 5.00
N ILE A 209 9.13 -9.28 4.66
CA ILE A 209 10.11 -10.19 5.29
C ILE A 209 10.83 -9.52 6.47
N PRO A 210 10.82 -10.16 7.69
CA PRO A 210 11.68 -9.72 8.79
C PRO A 210 13.18 -9.85 8.44
N PRO A 211 14.07 -9.02 9.02
CA PRO A 211 13.80 -8.00 10.04
C PRO A 211 13.27 -6.67 9.48
N VAL A 212 13.33 -6.43 8.18
CA VAL A 212 12.97 -5.16 7.55
C VAL A 212 11.47 -4.90 7.66
N ARG A 213 10.62 -5.83 7.20
CA ARG A 213 9.15 -5.85 7.32
C ARG A 213 8.53 -4.46 7.49
N THR A 214 8.73 -3.58 6.49
CA THR A 214 8.36 -2.16 6.55
C THR A 214 6.87 -1.91 6.78
N LYS A 215 6.01 -2.89 6.52
CA LYS A 215 4.56 -2.79 6.82
C LYS A 215 4.23 -2.62 8.30
N ASP A 216 5.17 -2.95 9.21
CA ASP A 216 5.03 -2.77 10.65
C ASP A 216 5.57 -1.41 11.13
N VAL A 217 6.28 -0.66 10.26
CA VAL A 217 6.94 0.60 10.60
C VAL A 217 6.10 1.78 10.10
N PRO A 218 5.73 2.73 10.97
CA PRO A 218 4.96 3.92 10.58
C PRO A 218 5.63 4.69 9.44
N TYR A 219 4.85 5.22 8.54
CA TYR A 219 5.23 5.94 7.31
C TYR A 219 5.93 5.05 6.27
N LEU A 220 6.83 4.15 6.67
CA LEU A 220 7.44 3.20 5.74
C LEU A 220 6.41 2.22 5.17
N ASP A 221 5.36 1.90 5.92
CA ASP A 221 4.26 1.06 5.44
C ASP A 221 3.53 1.70 4.25
N VAL A 222 3.38 3.03 4.23
CA VAL A 222 2.81 3.78 3.11
C VAL A 222 3.81 3.91 1.97
N LEU A 223 5.04 4.34 2.26
CA LEU A 223 6.09 4.57 1.25
C LEU A 223 6.43 3.31 0.46
N THR A 224 6.65 2.19 1.15
CA THR A 224 7.05 0.93 0.50
C THR A 224 5.89 0.21 -0.19
N GLU A 225 4.65 0.34 0.29
CA GLU A 225 3.50 -0.18 -0.44
C GLU A 225 3.27 0.61 -1.74
N SER A 226 3.44 1.93 -1.67
CA SER A 226 3.19 2.83 -2.80
C SER A 226 4.27 2.81 -3.87
N ILE A 227 5.53 2.42 -3.54
CA ILE A 227 6.61 2.34 -4.54
C ILE A 227 6.32 1.31 -5.64
N ASN A 228 5.42 0.39 -5.38
CA ASN A 228 4.95 -0.55 -6.40
C ASN A 228 4.31 0.16 -7.61
N ASN A 229 3.78 1.38 -7.45
CA ASN A 229 3.16 2.12 -8.55
C ASN A 229 4.20 2.63 -9.56
N PRO A 230 5.23 3.42 -9.17
CA PRO A 230 6.28 3.81 -10.11
C PRO A 230 7.08 2.62 -10.66
N LEU A 231 7.24 1.53 -9.90
CA LEU A 231 7.89 0.33 -10.44
C LEU A 231 7.05 -0.35 -11.52
N ARG A 232 5.73 -0.41 -11.39
CA ARG A 232 4.84 -0.86 -12.47
C ARG A 232 4.86 0.09 -13.66
N MET A 233 4.90 1.40 -13.41
CA MET A 233 5.06 2.39 -14.46
C MET A 233 6.38 2.18 -15.24
N LEU A 234 7.50 1.89 -14.55
CA LEU A 234 8.78 1.55 -15.20
C LEU A 234 8.68 0.27 -16.03
N VAL A 235 7.96 -0.76 -15.55
CA VAL A 235 7.67 -1.95 -16.36
C VAL A 235 6.97 -1.56 -17.65
N GLY A 236 5.94 -0.71 -17.58
CA GLY A 236 5.25 -0.19 -18.76
C GLY A 236 6.15 0.61 -19.69
N TRP A 237 6.99 1.46 -19.12
CA TRP A 237 7.95 2.26 -19.86
C TRP A 237 8.90 1.39 -20.70
N TYR A 238 9.48 0.36 -20.11
CA TYR A 238 10.46 -0.52 -20.75
C TYR A 238 9.86 -1.69 -21.54
N ILE A 239 8.53 -1.83 -21.57
CA ILE A 239 7.81 -2.63 -22.57
C ILE A 239 7.92 -1.98 -23.96
N VAL A 240 7.97 -0.64 -24.02
CA VAL A 240 8.10 0.10 -25.28
C VAL A 240 9.54 0.00 -25.78
N PRO A 241 9.76 -0.55 -27.00
CA PRO A 241 11.11 -0.67 -27.56
C PRO A 241 11.80 0.70 -27.67
N ASN A 242 13.11 0.73 -27.45
CA ASN A 242 13.95 1.94 -27.60
C ASN A 242 13.48 3.16 -26.80
N SER A 243 12.72 2.94 -25.71
CA SER A 243 12.26 4.03 -24.85
C SER A 243 13.43 4.76 -24.18
N PRO A 244 13.43 6.11 -24.13
CA PRO A 244 14.46 6.88 -23.46
C PRO A 244 14.45 6.67 -21.94
N THR A 245 15.40 7.25 -21.23
CA THR A 245 15.40 7.24 -19.76
C THR A 245 14.15 7.95 -19.22
N PRO A 246 13.37 7.31 -18.33
CA PRO A 246 12.16 7.89 -17.79
C PRO A 246 12.47 9.14 -16.94
N PRO A 247 11.64 10.19 -17.01
CA PRO A 247 11.77 11.38 -16.16
C PRO A 247 11.63 11.06 -14.67
N VAL A 248 12.64 11.38 -13.88
CA VAL A 248 12.62 11.13 -12.42
C VAL A 248 11.49 11.90 -11.75
N SER A 249 11.20 13.12 -12.21
CA SER A 249 10.07 13.92 -11.67
C SER A 249 8.72 13.22 -11.86
N LEU A 250 8.51 12.56 -12.99
CA LEU A 250 7.30 11.77 -13.24
C LEU A 250 7.21 10.57 -12.28
N LEU A 251 8.32 9.85 -12.08
CA LEU A 251 8.36 8.69 -11.19
C LEU A 251 8.10 9.08 -9.74
N ILE A 252 8.70 10.16 -9.26
CA ILE A 252 8.49 10.66 -7.89
C ILE A 252 7.05 11.14 -7.74
N SER A 253 6.50 11.89 -8.70
CA SER A 253 5.10 12.30 -8.67
C SER A 253 4.16 11.10 -8.58
N TYR A 254 4.39 10.09 -9.41
CA TYR A 254 3.56 8.87 -9.42
C TYR A 254 3.68 8.05 -8.13
N TRP A 255 4.85 8.08 -7.49
CA TRP A 255 5.05 7.51 -6.16
C TRP A 255 4.27 8.28 -5.10
N MET A 256 4.40 9.60 -5.07
CA MET A 256 3.77 10.44 -4.05
C MET A 256 2.25 10.47 -4.18
N ILE A 257 1.68 10.41 -5.40
CA ILE A 257 0.23 10.26 -5.56
C ILE A 257 -0.25 8.88 -5.02
N GLY A 258 0.54 7.83 -5.20
CA GLY A 258 0.30 6.54 -4.58
C GLY A 258 0.34 6.61 -3.05
N CYS A 259 1.31 7.35 -2.48
CA CYS A 259 1.39 7.58 -1.03
C CYS A 259 0.19 8.37 -0.50
N PHE A 260 -0.30 9.35 -1.26
CA PHE A 260 -1.52 10.09 -0.92
C PHE A 260 -2.73 9.17 -0.80
N PHE A 261 -2.98 8.32 -1.79
CA PHE A 261 -4.10 7.36 -1.76
C PHE A 261 -3.93 6.33 -0.64
N MET A 262 -2.71 5.83 -0.43
CA MET A 262 -2.44 4.86 0.62
C MET A 262 -2.52 5.47 2.01
N GLY A 263 -2.06 6.72 2.19
CA GLY A 263 -2.18 7.47 3.44
C GLY A 263 -3.65 7.69 3.83
N LEU A 264 -4.50 8.05 2.87
CA LEU A 264 -5.95 8.16 3.08
C LEU A 264 -6.61 6.82 3.41
N LYS A 265 -6.14 5.72 2.81
CA LYS A 265 -6.59 4.39 3.20
C LYS A 265 -6.23 4.10 4.66
N ARG A 266 -5.00 4.42 5.11
CA ARG A 266 -4.61 4.27 6.52
C ARG A 266 -5.45 5.15 7.45
N PHE A 267 -5.78 6.35 7.01
CA PHE A 267 -6.65 7.26 7.76
C PHE A 267 -8.07 6.69 7.92
N ALA A 268 -8.66 6.16 6.85
CA ALA A 268 -9.98 5.54 6.91
C ALA A 268 -9.98 4.29 7.82
N GLU A 269 -9.03 3.36 7.62
CA GLU A 269 -8.83 2.17 8.48
C GLU A 269 -8.63 2.55 9.95
N TYR A 270 -7.90 3.63 10.23
CA TYR A 270 -7.67 4.12 11.60
C TYR A 270 -8.97 4.59 12.25
N ARG A 271 -9.80 5.34 11.51
CA ARG A 271 -11.08 5.88 12.01
C ARG A 271 -12.13 4.79 12.22
N ASP A 272 -12.22 3.83 11.32
CA ASP A 272 -13.18 2.71 11.45
C ASP A 272 -12.94 1.88 12.73
N MET A 273 -11.69 1.84 13.21
CA MET A 273 -11.31 1.11 14.41
C MET A 273 -11.02 2.01 15.63
N ALA A 274 -11.41 3.29 15.60
CA ALA A 274 -11.06 4.26 16.66
C ALA A 274 -11.48 3.82 18.06
N ASP A 275 -12.67 3.22 18.19
CA ASP A 275 -13.23 2.77 19.47
C ASP A 275 -12.62 1.44 19.97
N ARG A 276 -11.78 0.79 19.16
CA ARG A 276 -11.21 -0.54 19.43
C ARG A 276 -9.70 -0.53 19.34
N ARG A 277 -9.05 0.30 20.19
CA ARG A 277 -7.62 0.59 20.13
C ARG A 277 -6.72 -0.66 20.15
N GLU A 278 -7.02 -1.65 20.99
CA GLU A 278 -6.23 -2.88 21.07
C GLU A 278 -6.33 -3.72 19.78
N GLU A 279 -7.54 -3.84 19.21
CA GLU A 279 -7.73 -4.53 17.93
C GLU A 279 -7.03 -3.81 16.79
N GLN A 280 -7.07 -2.48 16.80
CA GLN A 280 -6.42 -1.62 15.83
C GLN A 280 -4.89 -1.87 15.79
N ILE A 281 -4.23 -1.92 16.96
CA ILE A 281 -2.79 -2.19 17.06
C ILE A 281 -2.47 -3.64 16.69
N ARG A 282 -3.34 -4.60 17.05
CA ARG A 282 -3.19 -6.01 16.63
C ARG A 282 -3.35 -6.18 15.13
N TYR A 283 -4.27 -5.42 14.52
CA TYR A 283 -4.48 -5.42 13.08
C TYR A 283 -3.25 -4.90 12.32
N ARG A 284 -2.65 -3.80 12.82
CA ARG A 284 -1.48 -3.18 12.21
C ARG A 284 -0.61 -2.48 13.28
N LYS A 285 0.63 -2.94 13.42
CA LYS A 285 1.54 -2.39 14.45
C LYS A 285 1.85 -0.90 14.24
N SER A 286 1.91 -0.42 12.99
CA SER A 286 2.13 0.99 12.69
C SER A 286 1.06 1.90 13.31
N PHE A 287 -0.16 1.38 13.58
CA PHE A 287 -1.22 2.14 14.25
C PHE A 287 -0.93 2.47 15.71
N ALA A 288 0.06 1.83 16.34
CA ALA A 288 0.49 2.21 17.68
C ALA A 288 0.99 3.67 17.73
N VAL A 289 1.60 4.14 16.64
CA VAL A 289 2.20 5.49 16.53
C VAL A 289 1.27 6.47 15.81
N TYR A 290 0.42 5.98 14.91
CA TYR A 290 -0.48 6.84 14.16
C TYR A 290 -1.60 7.44 15.03
N ASN A 291 -1.98 8.66 14.67
CA ASN A 291 -3.22 9.32 15.05
C ASN A 291 -3.77 10.07 13.83
N GLU A 292 -5.00 10.58 13.91
CA GLU A 292 -5.65 11.29 12.80
C GLU A 292 -4.80 12.46 12.29
N GLN A 293 -4.28 13.28 13.20
CA GLN A 293 -3.46 14.45 12.85
C GLN A 293 -2.20 14.04 12.09
N ARG A 294 -1.44 13.04 12.58
CA ARG A 294 -0.21 12.57 11.93
C ARG A 294 -0.48 12.00 10.54
N LEU A 295 -1.59 11.26 10.39
CA LEU A 295 -1.99 10.72 9.10
C LEU A 295 -2.35 11.83 8.12
N LEU A 296 -3.14 12.83 8.53
CA LEU A 296 -3.52 13.95 7.68
C LEU A 296 -2.33 14.82 7.29
N VAL A 297 -1.40 15.08 8.21
CA VAL A 297 -0.15 15.79 7.90
C VAL A 297 0.67 15.04 6.87
N SER A 298 0.80 13.71 6.99
CA SER A 298 1.51 12.91 6.00
C SER A 298 0.81 12.90 4.63
N VAL A 299 -0.52 12.83 4.61
CA VAL A 299 -1.33 12.92 3.39
C VAL A 299 -1.12 14.26 2.68
N MET A 300 -1.11 15.37 3.43
CA MET A 300 -0.84 16.71 2.88
C MET A 300 0.58 16.79 2.30
N PHE A 301 1.58 16.26 3.00
CA PHE A 301 2.95 16.19 2.50
C PHE A 301 3.03 15.40 1.19
N TYR A 302 2.38 14.24 1.10
CA TYR A 302 2.36 13.44 -0.13
C TYR A 302 1.64 14.15 -1.27
N ALA A 303 0.52 14.83 -0.99
CA ALA A 303 -0.22 15.61 -1.98
C ALA A 303 0.63 16.76 -2.54
N ALA A 304 1.25 17.57 -1.67
CA ALA A 304 2.12 18.67 -2.07
C ALA A 304 3.32 18.18 -2.89
N SER A 305 3.98 17.11 -2.44
CA SER A 305 5.09 16.50 -3.14
C SER A 305 4.69 15.95 -4.51
N ALA A 306 3.53 15.27 -4.60
CA ALA A 306 3.00 14.78 -5.87
C ALA A 306 2.81 15.89 -6.89
N MET A 307 2.16 17.00 -6.47
CA MET A 307 1.87 18.14 -7.35
C MET A 307 3.13 18.91 -7.73
N LEU A 308 4.09 19.06 -6.80
CA LEU A 308 5.39 19.68 -7.09
C LEU A 308 6.15 18.95 -8.20
N PHE A 309 6.31 17.62 -8.05
CA PHE A 309 7.04 16.82 -9.03
C PHE A 309 6.26 16.63 -10.34
N PHE A 310 4.92 16.60 -10.28
CA PHE A 310 4.10 16.63 -11.48
C PHE A 310 4.27 17.96 -12.24
N GLY A 311 4.24 19.09 -11.56
CA GLY A 311 4.51 20.40 -12.15
C GLY A 311 5.90 20.48 -12.79
N ALA A 312 6.94 19.96 -12.12
CA ALA A 312 8.28 19.87 -12.66
C ALA A 312 8.37 18.99 -13.94
N PHE A 313 7.62 17.89 -13.98
CA PHE A 313 7.50 17.06 -15.18
C PHE A 313 6.80 17.81 -16.31
N VAL A 314 5.65 18.39 -16.04
CA VAL A 314 4.83 19.15 -17.01
C VAL A 314 5.65 20.27 -17.64
N GLN A 315 6.28 21.12 -16.81
CA GLN A 315 7.08 22.25 -17.29
C GLN A 315 8.25 21.84 -18.18
N ARG A 316 8.86 20.67 -17.92
CA ARG A 316 10.07 20.26 -18.66
C ARG A 316 9.76 19.44 -19.91
N TYR A 317 8.71 18.65 -19.90
CA TYR A 317 8.49 17.64 -20.94
C TYR A 317 7.23 17.83 -21.76
N ARG A 318 6.11 18.25 -21.14
CA ARG A 318 4.78 18.36 -21.80
C ARG A 318 3.91 19.39 -21.11
N ILE A 319 4.11 20.67 -21.48
CA ILE A 319 3.39 21.81 -20.88
C ILE A 319 1.86 21.71 -21.05
N GLU A 320 1.40 21.03 -22.10
CA GLU A 320 -0.03 20.83 -22.38
C GLU A 320 -0.74 20.14 -21.24
N LEU A 321 -0.05 19.26 -20.51
CA LEU A 321 -0.62 18.55 -19.34
C LEU A 321 -1.03 19.48 -18.20
N ILE A 322 -0.65 20.75 -18.23
CA ILE A 322 -1.10 21.75 -17.24
C ILE A 322 -2.63 21.85 -17.22
N LEU A 323 -3.28 21.63 -18.37
CA LEU A 323 -4.74 21.64 -18.49
C LEU A 323 -5.43 20.49 -17.73
N SER A 324 -4.68 19.44 -17.37
CA SER A 324 -5.23 18.34 -16.56
C SER A 324 -5.23 18.62 -15.05
N PHE A 325 -4.51 19.65 -14.57
CA PHE A 325 -4.41 19.98 -13.14
C PHE A 325 -5.73 20.10 -12.41
N PRO A 326 -6.76 20.82 -12.95
CA PRO A 326 -8.05 20.93 -12.27
C PRO A 326 -8.72 19.57 -12.04
N LEU A 327 -8.61 18.65 -13.01
CA LEU A 327 -9.18 17.31 -12.87
C LEU A 327 -8.38 16.44 -11.90
N VAL A 328 -7.05 16.55 -11.90
CA VAL A 328 -6.21 15.86 -10.91
C VAL A 328 -6.55 16.34 -9.51
N ALA A 329 -6.64 17.65 -9.30
CA ALA A 329 -7.02 18.23 -8.01
C ALA A 329 -8.45 17.81 -7.59
N LEU A 330 -9.39 17.75 -8.53
CA LEU A 330 -10.76 17.28 -8.28
C LEU A 330 -10.77 15.81 -7.84
N ILE A 331 -10.02 14.93 -8.51
CA ILE A 331 -9.88 13.50 -8.12
C ILE A 331 -9.34 13.41 -6.69
N MET A 332 -8.28 14.14 -6.37
CA MET A 332 -7.70 14.16 -5.03
C MET A 332 -8.70 14.64 -3.98
N ALA A 333 -9.46 15.69 -4.27
CA ALA A 333 -10.49 16.23 -3.37
C ALA A 333 -11.65 15.25 -3.15
N ILE A 334 -12.14 14.60 -4.21
CA ILE A 334 -13.19 13.57 -4.10
C ILE A 334 -12.70 12.41 -3.26
N TYR A 335 -11.49 11.91 -3.54
CA TYR A 335 -10.91 10.79 -2.80
C TYR A 335 -10.69 11.12 -1.32
N PHE A 336 -10.20 12.34 -1.05
CA PHE A 336 -10.07 12.87 0.31
C PHE A 336 -11.42 12.91 1.04
N LYS A 337 -12.46 13.44 0.39
CA LYS A 337 -13.83 13.46 0.94
C LYS A 337 -14.35 12.06 1.26
N LEU A 338 -14.12 11.09 0.36
CA LEU A 338 -14.53 9.70 0.56
C LEU A 338 -13.87 9.06 1.80
N ALA A 339 -12.63 9.44 2.13
CA ALA A 339 -11.93 8.90 3.30
C ALA A 339 -12.57 9.28 4.64
N PHE A 340 -13.41 10.34 4.68
CA PHE A 340 -14.13 10.78 5.87
C PHE A 340 -15.52 10.13 6.05
N GLN A 341 -15.97 9.34 5.11
CA GLN A 341 -17.25 8.64 5.22
C GLN A 341 -17.17 7.48 6.23
N SER A 342 -18.24 7.23 6.94
CA SER A 342 -18.40 6.02 7.73
C SER A 342 -18.40 4.81 6.79
N SER A 343 -17.66 3.75 7.12
CA SER A 343 -17.41 2.60 6.23
C SER A 343 -16.88 3.05 4.88
N SER A 344 -15.78 3.76 4.93
CA SER A 344 -15.20 4.43 3.75
C SER A 344 -14.89 3.45 2.60
N PRO A 345 -15.31 3.76 1.35
CA PRO A 345 -14.96 2.96 0.19
C PRO A 345 -13.44 2.95 -0.09
N VAL A 346 -12.69 3.89 0.50
CA VAL A 346 -11.22 3.98 0.39
C VAL A 346 -10.51 2.80 1.07
N GLU A 347 -11.11 2.18 2.07
CA GLU A 347 -10.60 0.97 2.72
C GLU A 347 -10.55 -0.23 1.76
N HIS A 348 -11.46 -0.23 0.79
CA HIS A 348 -11.62 -1.28 -0.21
C HIS A 348 -11.41 -0.75 -1.63
N PRO A 349 -10.14 -0.47 -2.04
CA PRO A 349 -9.87 0.12 -3.36
C PRO A 349 -10.47 -0.67 -4.53
N GLU A 350 -10.65 -1.99 -4.35
CA GLU A 350 -11.29 -2.86 -5.32
C GLU A 350 -12.79 -2.59 -5.51
N LYS A 351 -13.41 -1.77 -4.65
CA LYS A 351 -14.83 -1.39 -4.74
C LYS A 351 -15.03 0.06 -5.21
N LEU A 352 -13.95 0.84 -5.37
CA LEU A 352 -14.02 2.25 -5.79
C LEU A 352 -14.69 2.46 -7.15
N TYR A 353 -14.72 1.45 -8.01
CA TYR A 353 -15.44 1.51 -9.28
C TYR A 353 -16.94 1.79 -9.12
N LYS A 354 -17.51 1.60 -7.92
CA LYS A 354 -18.91 1.92 -7.61
C LYS A 354 -19.15 3.42 -7.40
N GLU A 355 -18.10 4.17 -7.08
CA GLU A 355 -18.14 5.62 -6.86
C GLU A 355 -18.17 6.36 -8.21
N ARG A 356 -19.38 6.58 -8.74
CA ARG A 356 -19.61 7.13 -10.10
C ARG A 356 -18.91 8.46 -10.32
N GLY A 357 -18.94 9.37 -9.32
CA GLY A 357 -18.30 10.68 -9.42
C GLY A 357 -16.79 10.59 -9.52
N LEU A 358 -16.17 9.72 -8.71
CA LEU A 358 -14.74 9.44 -8.76
C LEU A 358 -14.34 8.82 -10.11
N MET A 359 -15.09 7.81 -10.56
CA MET A 359 -14.79 7.12 -11.81
C MET A 359 -14.95 8.03 -13.03
N ALA A 360 -15.99 8.87 -13.06
CA ALA A 360 -16.15 9.85 -14.12
C ALA A 360 -14.97 10.84 -14.17
N ALA A 361 -14.54 11.35 -13.01
CA ALA A 361 -13.38 12.25 -12.94
C ALA A 361 -12.08 11.55 -13.38
N VAL A 362 -11.85 10.30 -12.94
CA VAL A 362 -10.66 9.52 -13.31
C VAL A 362 -10.63 9.23 -14.81
N ILE A 363 -11.75 8.78 -15.38
CA ILE A 363 -11.84 8.48 -16.82
C ILE A 363 -11.65 9.74 -17.65
N SER A 364 -12.32 10.86 -17.29
CA SER A 364 -12.18 12.14 -18.00
C SER A 364 -10.76 12.69 -17.91
N CYS A 365 -10.13 12.62 -16.72
CA CYS A 365 -8.74 13.06 -16.52
C CYS A 365 -7.77 12.20 -17.35
N SER A 366 -7.93 10.88 -17.30
CA SER A 366 -7.06 9.95 -18.04
C SER A 366 -7.20 10.16 -19.56
N ALA A 367 -8.42 10.30 -20.06
CA ALA A 367 -8.67 10.58 -21.48
C ALA A 367 -8.05 11.91 -21.91
N LEU A 368 -8.25 12.98 -21.09
CA LEU A 368 -7.65 14.30 -21.35
C LEU A 368 -6.12 14.20 -21.35
N MET A 369 -5.52 13.55 -20.35
CA MET A 369 -4.06 13.41 -20.29
C MET A 369 -3.50 12.64 -21.50
N VAL A 370 -4.16 11.57 -21.94
CA VAL A 370 -3.77 10.84 -23.15
C VAL A 370 -3.81 11.76 -24.37
N VAL A 371 -4.87 12.53 -24.57
CA VAL A 371 -4.96 13.49 -25.68
C VAL A 371 -3.83 14.53 -25.60
N LEU A 372 -3.63 15.14 -24.42
CA LEU A 372 -2.63 16.19 -24.23
C LEU A 372 -1.17 15.67 -24.39
N LEU A 373 -0.92 14.37 -24.23
CA LEU A 373 0.40 13.78 -24.50
C LEU A 373 0.75 13.76 -25.99
N PHE A 374 -0.24 13.74 -26.89
CA PHE A 374 -0.04 13.63 -28.34
C PHE A 374 -0.39 14.90 -29.12
N VAL A 375 -1.05 15.87 -28.49
CA VAL A 375 -1.45 17.14 -29.10
C VAL A 375 -0.51 18.26 -28.67
N ASN A 376 0.05 19.00 -29.62
CA ASN A 376 0.85 20.21 -29.33
C ASN A 376 -0.06 21.45 -29.39
N ILE A 377 0.03 22.32 -28.39
CA ILE A 377 -0.72 23.57 -28.28
C ILE A 377 0.28 24.74 -28.26
N PRO A 378 0.62 25.34 -29.42
CA PRO A 378 1.68 26.37 -29.51
C PRO A 378 1.45 27.55 -28.56
N ALA A 379 0.19 27.99 -28.39
CA ALA A 379 -0.16 29.09 -27.49
C ALA A 379 0.26 28.84 -26.03
N LEU A 380 0.23 27.58 -25.55
CA LEU A 380 0.72 27.26 -24.21
C LEU A 380 2.24 27.31 -24.12
N VAL A 381 2.94 26.86 -25.15
CA VAL A 381 4.41 26.94 -25.21
C VAL A 381 4.84 28.41 -25.18
N ASP A 382 4.16 29.29 -25.90
CA ASP A 382 4.44 30.73 -25.95
C ASP A 382 4.11 31.43 -24.59
N MET A 383 3.07 31.00 -23.89
CA MET A 383 2.70 31.53 -22.57
C MET A 383 3.66 31.09 -21.45
N PHE A 384 4.30 29.93 -21.58
CA PHE A 384 5.24 29.38 -20.60
C PHE A 384 6.61 29.14 -21.26
N PRO A 385 7.28 30.19 -21.80
CA PRO A 385 8.56 30.00 -22.42
C PRO A 385 9.53 29.44 -21.39
N MET A 386 10.32 28.45 -21.79
CA MET A 386 11.48 28.04 -20.98
C MET A 386 12.38 29.26 -20.93
N SER A 387 12.34 30.01 -19.81
CA SER A 387 13.16 31.20 -19.64
C SER A 387 14.62 30.79 -19.78
N ALA A 388 15.32 31.46 -20.68
CA ALA A 388 16.76 31.44 -20.71
C ALA A 388 17.34 32.22 -19.50
N TRP A 389 17.09 31.66 -18.28
CA TRP A 389 17.96 32.03 -17.18
C TRP A 389 19.31 31.49 -17.54
N ASN A 390 20.22 32.39 -17.89
CA ASN A 390 21.56 32.09 -18.30
C ASN A 390 22.17 31.04 -17.40
N ARG A 391 22.49 29.92 -18.03
CA ARG A 391 23.30 28.85 -17.44
C ARG A 391 24.75 29.32 -17.39
#